data_43deb978f75e8719f1baac53fbf2edef
#
_entry.id   43deb978f75e8719f1baac53fbf2edef
#
_cell.length_a   1.000
_cell.length_b   1.000
_cell.length_c   1.000
_cell.angle_alpha   90.00
_cell.angle_beta   90.00
_cell.angle_gamma   90.00
#
_symmetry.space_group_name_H-M   'P 1'
#
loop_
_entity.id
_entity.type
_entity.pdbx_description
1 polymer ?
#
loop_
_entity_poly.entity_id
_entity_poly.type
_entity_poly.pdbx_seq_one_letter_code
_entity_poly.pdbx_strand_id
1 'polypeptide(L)'
;MLDQLKRTDLFCDYYAKWVGIYKEGAIRRVTLNKYLMTLSWLQKLIPSVRLCDMTRVTYQQLLNDYAKSHERQTTMDFHHQLKGAILDAVDDGLIDRDPTRKVIIKGKTPTVKKIKYLNQFELHTLLIGLNLGTEVNWDWFILLVAKTGMRFSEALALTPKDFDFSRQSLSISKTWDYKGNSGFLPTKNKSSVRKIQIDWQTVVQFSELVKGLPQDEPIFVRKDKVYNSTVNDILARHCKKSNIPVISVHGLRHTHASLLLFAGVSIGSVARRLGHASMTTTQKTYLHIIHELENQDVDLVMRSLSSLS
;
A
#
# COMPACT_ATOMS: atom_id res chain seq x y z
N MET A 1 16.03 -30.39 11.48
CA MET A 1 16.53 -29.71 10.26
C MET A 1 17.27 -28.39 10.55
N LEU A 2 16.78 -27.48 11.36
CA LEU A 2 17.58 -26.38 11.92
C LEU A 2 18.52 -26.89 13.03
N ASP A 3 18.08 -27.88 13.79
CA ASP A 3 18.85 -28.54 14.88
C ASP A 3 20.17 -29.19 14.46
N GLN A 4 20.45 -29.29 13.16
CA GLN A 4 21.70 -29.84 12.62
C GLN A 4 22.69 -28.75 12.18
N LEU A 5 22.28 -27.47 12.25
CA LEU A 5 23.12 -26.36 11.83
C LEU A 5 24.17 -26.04 12.90
N LYS A 6 25.37 -25.74 12.41
CA LYS A 6 26.53 -25.37 13.25
C LYS A 6 26.80 -23.88 13.11
N ARG A 7 27.41 -23.31 14.12
CA ARG A 7 27.86 -21.92 14.11
C ARG A 7 28.81 -21.57 12.95
N THR A 8 29.46 -22.60 12.37
CA THR A 8 30.37 -22.48 11.22
C THR A 8 29.66 -22.49 9.87
N ASP A 9 28.35 -22.75 9.84
CA ASP A 9 27.57 -22.79 8.59
C ASP A 9 27.34 -21.37 8.07
N LEU A 10 27.07 -21.25 6.76
CA LEU A 10 26.84 -19.97 6.11
C LEU A 10 25.51 -19.36 6.55
N PHE A 11 25.52 -18.07 6.81
CA PHE A 11 24.29 -17.33 7.17
C PHE A 11 23.24 -17.38 6.05
N CYS A 12 23.66 -17.37 4.79
CA CYS A 12 22.74 -17.48 3.65
C CYS A 12 21.97 -18.81 3.65
N ASP A 13 22.65 -19.92 3.96
CA ASP A 13 22.04 -21.25 3.98
C ASP A 13 21.09 -21.41 5.18
N TYR A 14 21.48 -20.87 6.33
CA TYR A 14 20.59 -20.76 7.49
C TYR A 14 19.32 -19.97 7.14
N TYR A 15 19.48 -18.78 6.56
CA TYR A 15 18.35 -17.92 6.21
C TYR A 15 17.40 -18.57 5.20
N ALA A 16 17.94 -19.26 4.19
CA ALA A 16 17.13 -20.01 3.22
C ALA A 16 16.28 -21.08 3.89
N LYS A 17 16.88 -21.89 4.78
CA LYS A 17 16.18 -22.93 5.55
C LYS A 17 15.13 -22.32 6.48
N TRP A 18 15.48 -21.24 7.19
CA TRP A 18 14.57 -20.52 8.07
C TRP A 18 13.33 -19.98 7.33
N VAL A 19 13.52 -19.39 6.14
CA VAL A 19 12.42 -18.94 5.29
C VAL A 19 11.51 -20.10 4.89
N GLY A 20 12.07 -21.22 4.46
CA GLY A 20 11.31 -22.44 4.10
C GLY A 20 10.48 -22.97 5.26
N ILE A 21 11.04 -23.00 6.49
CA ILE A 21 10.35 -23.55 7.66
C ILE A 21 9.30 -22.59 8.22
N TYR A 22 9.65 -21.31 8.39
CA TYR A 22 8.80 -20.37 9.13
C TYR A 22 7.93 -19.46 8.27
N LYS A 23 8.22 -19.33 6.96
CA LYS A 23 7.51 -18.38 6.10
C LYS A 23 6.73 -19.05 4.99
N GLU A 24 7.23 -20.14 4.41
CA GLU A 24 6.53 -20.85 3.36
C GLU A 24 5.23 -21.48 3.91
N GLY A 25 4.13 -21.27 3.20
CA GLY A 25 2.79 -21.71 3.66
C GLY A 25 2.16 -20.85 4.77
N ALA A 26 2.95 -20.11 5.56
CA ALA A 26 2.45 -19.30 6.68
C ALA A 26 2.09 -17.85 6.27
N ILE A 27 2.67 -17.35 5.19
CA ILE A 27 2.48 -15.97 4.73
C ILE A 27 2.04 -15.90 3.26
N ARG A 28 1.45 -14.76 2.87
CA ARG A 28 1.04 -14.55 1.47
C ARG A 28 2.26 -14.59 0.53
N ARG A 29 2.08 -15.14 -0.67
CA ARG A 29 3.15 -15.28 -1.68
C ARG A 29 3.90 -13.97 -1.97
N VAL A 30 3.18 -12.85 -2.02
CA VAL A 30 3.80 -11.52 -2.22
C VAL A 30 4.78 -11.16 -1.09
N THR A 31 4.49 -11.59 0.14
CA THR A 31 5.38 -11.37 1.28
C THR A 31 6.55 -12.37 1.24
N LEU A 32 6.29 -13.64 0.91
CA LEU A 32 7.35 -14.64 0.73
C LEU A 32 8.37 -14.21 -0.32
N ASN A 33 7.91 -13.69 -1.46
CA ASN A 33 8.82 -13.18 -2.49
C ASN A 33 9.78 -12.09 -1.98
N LYS A 34 9.38 -11.28 -1.00
CA LYS A 34 10.29 -10.29 -0.38
C LYS A 34 11.40 -10.98 0.42
N TYR A 35 11.10 -12.05 1.17
CA TYR A 35 12.10 -12.84 1.87
C TYR A 35 13.07 -13.53 0.90
N LEU A 36 12.55 -14.04 -0.22
CA LEU A 36 13.39 -14.63 -1.29
C LEU A 36 14.30 -13.58 -1.96
N MET A 37 13.79 -12.37 -2.19
CA MET A 37 14.62 -11.26 -2.66
C MET A 37 15.70 -10.89 -1.64
N THR A 38 15.38 -10.88 -0.36
CA THR A 38 16.35 -10.67 0.72
C THR A 38 17.44 -11.74 0.70
N LEU A 39 17.08 -13.02 0.51
CA LEU A 39 18.05 -14.11 0.35
C LEU A 39 18.99 -13.86 -0.84
N SER A 40 18.44 -13.47 -1.99
CA SER A 40 19.28 -13.16 -3.17
C SER A 40 20.27 -12.02 -2.91
N TRP A 41 19.88 -11.02 -2.12
CA TRP A 41 20.79 -9.95 -1.71
C TRP A 41 21.84 -10.41 -0.70
N LEU A 42 21.49 -11.30 0.25
CA LEU A 42 22.46 -11.89 1.16
C LEU A 42 23.53 -12.67 0.38
N GLN A 43 23.12 -13.52 -0.56
CA GLN A 43 24.02 -14.29 -1.41
C GLN A 43 24.96 -13.40 -2.25
N LYS A 44 24.51 -12.19 -2.60
CA LYS A 44 25.33 -11.22 -3.34
C LYS A 44 26.30 -10.45 -2.46
N LEU A 45 25.86 -10.04 -1.26
CA LEU A 45 26.61 -9.11 -0.40
C LEU A 45 27.52 -9.82 0.61
N ILE A 46 27.08 -10.97 1.13
CA ILE A 46 27.79 -11.72 2.19
C ILE A 46 27.79 -13.24 1.92
N PRO A 47 28.19 -13.71 0.73
CA PRO A 47 28.10 -15.13 0.36
C PRO A 47 28.88 -16.09 1.28
N SER A 48 29.94 -15.60 1.93
CA SER A 48 30.87 -16.42 2.73
C SER A 48 30.78 -16.17 4.24
N VAL A 49 29.88 -15.28 4.69
CA VAL A 49 29.76 -14.99 6.13
C VAL A 49 29.09 -16.16 6.85
N ARG A 50 29.76 -16.65 7.91
CA ARG A 50 29.25 -17.72 8.76
C ARG A 50 28.39 -17.14 9.89
N LEU A 51 27.57 -17.98 10.53
CA LEU A 51 26.72 -17.57 11.65
C LEU A 51 27.57 -17.00 12.82
N CYS A 52 28.70 -17.62 13.17
CA CYS A 52 29.59 -17.12 14.21
C CYS A 52 30.25 -15.76 13.90
N ASP A 53 30.36 -15.43 12.61
CA ASP A 53 30.98 -14.16 12.14
C ASP A 53 29.92 -13.03 11.97
N MET A 54 28.65 -13.31 12.25
CA MET A 54 27.57 -12.32 12.20
C MET A 54 27.61 -11.39 13.42
N THR A 55 28.66 -10.59 13.49
CA THR A 55 28.85 -9.58 14.53
C THR A 55 28.03 -8.31 14.23
N ARG A 56 27.93 -7.43 15.21
CA ARG A 56 27.28 -6.13 15.03
C ARG A 56 27.94 -5.29 13.92
N VAL A 57 29.25 -5.38 13.76
CA VAL A 57 29.97 -4.66 12.70
C VAL A 57 29.67 -5.27 11.34
N THR A 58 29.74 -6.60 11.23
CA THR A 58 29.40 -7.33 10.00
C THR A 58 27.97 -7.02 9.54
N TYR A 59 27.01 -7.03 10.46
CA TYR A 59 25.61 -6.72 10.17
C TYR A 59 25.39 -5.26 9.76
N GLN A 60 26.04 -4.31 10.44
CA GLN A 60 25.98 -2.89 10.07
C GLN A 60 26.59 -2.66 8.67
N GLN A 61 27.71 -3.35 8.35
CA GLN A 61 28.32 -3.25 7.03
C GLN A 61 27.41 -3.80 5.95
N LEU A 62 26.75 -4.95 6.18
CA LEU A 62 25.72 -5.49 5.26
C LEU A 62 24.63 -4.47 4.97
N LEU A 63 24.08 -3.80 6.00
CA LEU A 63 23.06 -2.76 5.81
C LEU A 63 23.60 -1.55 5.06
N ASN A 64 24.86 -1.15 5.32
CA ASN A 64 25.50 -0.04 4.62
C ASN A 64 25.70 -0.37 3.13
N ASP A 65 26.12 -1.60 2.81
CA ASP A 65 26.33 -2.02 1.41
C ASP A 65 25.01 -2.13 0.65
N TYR A 66 23.96 -2.63 1.28
CA TYR A 66 22.61 -2.63 0.70
C TYR A 66 22.10 -1.20 0.47
N ALA A 67 22.35 -0.29 1.41
CA ALA A 67 21.94 1.11 1.36
C ALA A 67 22.58 1.92 0.22
N LYS A 68 23.74 1.48 -0.32
CA LYS A 68 24.39 2.14 -1.48
C LYS A 68 23.50 2.20 -2.72
N SER A 69 22.61 1.23 -2.89
CA SER A 69 21.70 1.12 -4.06
C SER A 69 20.23 1.36 -3.73
N HIS A 70 19.86 1.45 -2.44
CA HIS A 70 18.46 1.50 -2.01
C HIS A 70 18.13 2.73 -1.17
N GLU A 71 16.87 3.15 -1.18
CA GLU A 71 16.34 4.20 -0.31
C GLU A 71 16.28 3.70 1.15
N ARG A 72 16.32 4.65 2.09
CA ARG A 72 16.28 4.38 3.53
C ARG A 72 15.13 3.46 3.96
N GLN A 73 13.92 3.65 3.41
CA GLN A 73 12.77 2.80 3.74
C GLN A 73 12.97 1.35 3.25
N THR A 74 13.53 1.16 2.06
CA THR A 74 13.83 -0.17 1.50
C THR A 74 14.89 -0.89 2.35
N THR A 75 15.91 -0.15 2.82
CA THR A 75 16.93 -0.69 3.76
C THR A 75 16.31 -1.06 5.11
N MET A 76 15.35 -0.27 5.60
CA MET A 76 14.61 -0.60 6.83
C MET A 76 13.77 -1.88 6.65
N ASP A 77 13.11 -2.05 5.51
CA ASP A 77 12.34 -3.26 5.21
C ASP A 77 13.25 -4.49 5.13
N PHE A 78 14.43 -4.35 4.51
CA PHE A 78 15.47 -5.40 4.47
C PHE A 78 15.94 -5.79 5.88
N HIS A 79 16.25 -4.81 6.74
CA HIS A 79 16.55 -5.04 8.14
C HIS A 79 15.46 -5.82 8.87
N HIS A 80 14.19 -5.44 8.71
CA HIS A 80 13.06 -6.12 9.36
C HIS A 80 12.89 -7.57 8.90
N GLN A 81 13.19 -7.86 7.63
CA GLN A 81 13.11 -9.22 7.09
C GLN A 81 14.23 -10.12 7.63
N LEU A 82 15.39 -9.56 7.92
CA LEU A 82 16.53 -10.29 8.49
C LEU A 82 16.39 -10.51 9.99
N LYS A 83 15.84 -9.51 10.68
CA LYS A 83 15.85 -9.45 12.15
C LYS A 83 15.22 -10.69 12.79
N GLY A 84 14.09 -11.19 12.25
CA GLY A 84 13.44 -12.39 12.80
C GLY A 84 14.36 -13.61 12.77
N ALA A 85 14.97 -13.90 11.60
CA ALA A 85 15.89 -15.02 11.45
C ALA A 85 17.14 -14.90 12.33
N ILE A 86 17.64 -13.67 12.50
CA ILE A 86 18.83 -13.43 13.35
C ILE A 86 18.48 -13.63 14.81
N LEU A 87 17.33 -13.17 15.30
CA LEU A 87 16.93 -13.37 16.69
C LEU A 87 16.74 -14.85 17.01
N ASP A 88 16.09 -15.60 16.11
CA ASP A 88 15.95 -17.05 16.27
C ASP A 88 17.35 -17.73 16.31
N ALA A 89 18.30 -17.29 15.46
CA ALA A 89 19.67 -17.82 15.48
C ALA A 89 20.44 -17.47 16.76
N VAL A 90 20.12 -16.35 17.40
CA VAL A 90 20.69 -15.99 18.71
C VAL A 90 20.09 -16.87 19.81
N ASP A 91 18.78 -17.09 19.79
CA ASP A 91 18.08 -17.92 20.78
C ASP A 91 18.51 -19.40 20.66
N ASP A 92 18.84 -19.87 19.44
CA ASP A 92 19.40 -21.21 19.18
C ASP A 92 20.91 -21.33 19.47
N GLY A 93 21.57 -20.25 19.94
CA GLY A 93 22.99 -20.23 20.26
C GLY A 93 23.93 -20.28 19.04
N LEU A 94 23.41 -20.10 17.82
CA LEU A 94 24.18 -20.08 16.57
C LEU A 94 24.91 -18.74 16.38
N ILE A 95 24.36 -17.65 16.90
CA ILE A 95 24.94 -16.30 16.95
C ILE A 95 25.08 -15.92 18.42
N ASP A 96 26.25 -15.43 18.86
CA ASP A 96 26.51 -15.18 20.28
C ASP A 96 25.70 -14.04 20.88
N ARG A 97 25.47 -12.97 20.11
CA ARG A 97 24.77 -11.76 20.58
C ARG A 97 23.99 -11.13 19.45
N ASP A 98 22.82 -10.59 19.75
CA ASP A 98 21.96 -9.89 18.79
C ASP A 98 22.70 -8.73 18.07
N PRO A 99 23.09 -8.90 16.78
CA PRO A 99 23.78 -7.87 16.02
C PRO A 99 22.83 -6.78 15.50
N THR A 100 21.51 -6.97 15.64
CA THR A 100 20.50 -6.05 15.09
C THR A 100 20.19 -4.87 16.02
N ARG A 101 20.71 -4.89 17.25
CA ARG A 101 20.46 -3.82 18.23
C ARG A 101 21.18 -2.52 17.85
N LYS A 102 20.44 -1.40 17.94
CA LYS A 102 20.95 -0.04 17.72
C LYS A 102 21.66 0.14 16.35
N VAL A 103 21.19 -0.53 15.31
CA VAL A 103 21.70 -0.34 13.95
C VAL A 103 21.29 1.02 13.39
N ILE A 104 22.15 1.57 12.55
CA ILE A 104 21.90 2.83 11.84
C ILE A 104 21.43 2.50 10.44
N ILE A 105 20.18 2.85 10.12
CA ILE A 105 19.61 2.66 8.79
C ILE A 105 19.94 3.86 7.92
N LYS A 106 20.79 3.62 6.93
CA LYS A 106 21.13 4.57 5.86
C LYS A 106 20.31 4.26 4.60
N GLY A 107 20.47 5.06 3.57
CA GLY A 107 19.87 4.86 2.26
C GLY A 107 20.07 6.07 1.36
N LYS A 108 19.87 5.89 0.07
CA LYS A 108 19.89 7.00 -0.91
C LYS A 108 18.80 8.02 -0.55
N THR A 109 19.13 9.27 -0.66
CA THR A 109 18.15 10.35 -0.61
C THR A 109 17.31 10.30 -1.88
N PRO A 110 15.97 10.33 -1.78
CA PRO A 110 15.12 10.41 -2.96
C PRO A 110 15.48 11.65 -3.78
N THR A 111 15.74 11.46 -5.07
CA THR A 111 16.13 12.54 -5.99
C THR A 111 15.01 13.56 -6.23
N VAL A 112 13.77 13.15 -6.07
CA VAL A 112 12.58 14.01 -6.23
C VAL A 112 11.54 13.66 -5.16
N LYS A 113 11.01 14.66 -4.46
CA LYS A 113 9.81 14.50 -3.63
C LYS A 113 8.62 14.21 -4.55
N LYS A 114 8.18 12.96 -4.62
CA LYS A 114 6.98 12.60 -5.38
C LYS A 114 5.75 13.22 -4.73
N ILE A 115 4.99 14.01 -5.49
CA ILE A 115 3.67 14.49 -5.09
C ILE A 115 2.79 13.25 -4.92
N LYS A 116 2.12 13.14 -3.77
CA LYS A 116 1.37 11.93 -3.41
C LYS A 116 -0.13 12.06 -3.66
N TYR A 117 -0.65 13.27 -3.78
CA TYR A 117 -2.07 13.54 -3.96
C TYR A 117 -2.27 14.85 -4.75
N LEU A 118 -3.47 15.01 -5.29
CA LEU A 118 -3.92 16.22 -6.00
C LEU A 118 -4.75 17.09 -5.05
N ASN A 119 -4.78 18.39 -5.29
CA ASN A 119 -5.75 19.27 -4.67
C ASN A 119 -7.13 19.14 -5.36
N GLN A 120 -8.14 19.85 -4.85
CA GLN A 120 -9.51 19.77 -5.37
C GLN A 120 -9.62 20.21 -6.83
N PHE A 121 -8.95 21.30 -7.21
CA PHE A 121 -8.95 21.82 -8.58
C PHE A 121 -8.27 20.83 -9.54
N GLU A 122 -7.10 20.33 -9.18
CA GLU A 122 -6.36 19.36 -9.98
C GLU A 122 -7.15 18.05 -10.17
N LEU A 123 -7.81 17.54 -9.11
CA LEU A 123 -8.67 16.38 -9.24
C LEU A 123 -9.85 16.65 -10.18
N HIS A 124 -10.52 17.80 -10.04
CA HIS A 124 -11.63 18.17 -10.92
C HIS A 124 -11.19 18.23 -12.39
N THR A 125 -10.06 18.86 -12.65
CA THR A 125 -9.45 18.94 -14.00
C THR A 125 -9.14 17.54 -14.56
N LEU A 126 -8.59 16.63 -13.73
CA LEU A 126 -8.38 15.25 -14.13
C LEU A 126 -9.69 14.57 -14.53
N LEU A 127 -10.72 14.66 -13.70
CA LEU A 127 -11.98 13.94 -13.90
C LEU A 127 -12.75 14.41 -15.14
N ILE A 128 -12.71 15.71 -15.45
CA ILE A 128 -13.29 16.25 -16.71
C ILE A 128 -12.54 15.71 -17.95
N GLY A 129 -11.24 15.48 -17.84
CA GLY A 129 -10.41 14.99 -18.94
C GLY A 129 -10.53 13.49 -19.22
N LEU A 130 -11.30 12.73 -18.42
CA LEU A 130 -11.51 11.30 -18.62
C LEU A 130 -12.46 11.02 -19.78
N ASN A 131 -12.17 9.96 -20.55
CA ASN A 131 -13.03 9.48 -21.62
C ASN A 131 -14.01 8.42 -21.08
N LEU A 132 -15.15 8.88 -20.58
CA LEU A 132 -16.22 8.05 -20.00
C LEU A 132 -17.24 7.65 -21.07
N GLY A 133 -16.83 6.79 -22.01
CA GLY A 133 -17.72 6.24 -23.04
C GLY A 133 -18.67 5.17 -22.48
N THR A 134 -19.44 4.55 -23.39
CA THR A 134 -20.41 3.49 -23.05
C THR A 134 -19.76 2.16 -22.67
N GLU A 135 -18.52 1.95 -23.08
CA GLU A 135 -17.77 0.73 -22.77
C GLU A 135 -16.89 0.89 -21.54
N VAL A 136 -16.75 -0.20 -20.78
CA VAL A 136 -15.83 -0.28 -19.65
C VAL A 136 -14.38 -0.10 -20.13
N ASN A 137 -13.70 0.90 -19.58
CA ASN A 137 -12.30 1.21 -19.82
C ASN A 137 -11.57 1.64 -18.54
N TRP A 138 -10.29 1.95 -18.63
CA TRP A 138 -9.49 2.35 -17.46
C TRP A 138 -9.82 3.75 -16.93
N ASP A 139 -10.46 4.60 -17.71
CA ASP A 139 -10.90 5.92 -17.25
C ASP A 139 -12.06 5.79 -16.26
N TRP A 140 -12.98 4.84 -16.47
CA TRP A 140 -13.99 4.45 -15.49
C TRP A 140 -13.38 3.92 -14.19
N PHE A 141 -12.30 3.14 -14.30
CA PHE A 141 -11.57 2.67 -13.13
C PHE A 141 -10.93 3.83 -12.34
N ILE A 142 -10.29 4.78 -13.04
CA ILE A 142 -9.70 5.98 -12.45
C ILE A 142 -10.77 6.81 -11.74
N LEU A 143 -11.92 7.06 -12.38
CA LEU A 143 -13.06 7.75 -11.78
C LEU A 143 -13.51 7.04 -10.49
N LEU A 144 -13.70 5.73 -10.54
CA LEU A 144 -14.16 4.95 -9.39
C LEU A 144 -13.20 5.07 -8.21
N VAL A 145 -11.90 4.88 -8.45
CA VAL A 145 -10.89 4.99 -7.37
C VAL A 145 -10.83 6.41 -6.80
N ALA A 146 -10.92 7.42 -7.65
CA ALA A 146 -10.96 8.82 -7.21
C ALA A 146 -12.18 9.13 -6.32
N LYS A 147 -13.35 8.64 -6.70
CA LYS A 147 -14.63 8.86 -5.99
C LYS A 147 -14.79 8.01 -4.71
N THR A 148 -14.10 6.89 -4.60
CA THR A 148 -14.29 5.93 -3.49
C THR A 148 -13.10 5.78 -2.56
N GLY A 149 -11.89 6.11 -3.02
CA GLY A 149 -10.65 5.89 -2.29
C GLY A 149 -10.27 4.42 -2.11
N MET A 150 -10.80 3.51 -2.92
CA MET A 150 -10.51 2.07 -2.83
C MET A 150 -9.06 1.76 -3.16
N ARG A 151 -8.57 0.61 -2.65
CA ARG A 151 -7.28 0.07 -3.08
C ARG A 151 -7.40 -0.48 -4.51
N PHE A 152 -6.31 -0.44 -5.27
CA PHE A 152 -6.25 -0.96 -6.64
C PHE A 152 -6.85 -2.38 -6.77
N SER A 153 -6.43 -3.31 -5.90
CA SER A 153 -6.92 -4.69 -5.91
C SER A 153 -8.38 -4.84 -5.46
N GLU A 154 -8.90 -3.94 -4.63
CA GLU A 154 -10.32 -3.90 -4.24
C GLU A 154 -11.18 -3.44 -5.42
N ALA A 155 -10.77 -2.37 -6.11
CA ALA A 155 -11.47 -1.85 -7.28
C ALA A 155 -11.47 -2.84 -8.46
N LEU A 156 -10.38 -3.57 -8.67
CA LEU A 156 -10.33 -4.64 -9.69
C LEU A 156 -11.28 -5.79 -9.39
N ALA A 157 -11.56 -6.07 -8.11
CA ALA A 157 -12.43 -7.18 -7.71
C ALA A 157 -13.92 -6.83 -7.73
N LEU A 158 -14.28 -5.59 -8.04
CA LEU A 158 -15.69 -5.20 -8.06
C LEU A 158 -16.46 -5.89 -9.19
N THR A 159 -17.63 -6.36 -8.83
CA THR A 159 -18.64 -6.95 -9.73
C THR A 159 -19.91 -6.10 -9.70
N PRO A 160 -20.79 -6.16 -10.70
CA PRO A 160 -22.05 -5.40 -10.68
C PRO A 160 -22.87 -5.59 -9.41
N LYS A 161 -22.93 -6.80 -8.86
CA LYS A 161 -23.65 -7.12 -7.62
C LYS A 161 -23.12 -6.46 -6.34
N ASP A 162 -21.91 -5.91 -6.37
CA ASP A 162 -21.35 -5.18 -5.23
C ASP A 162 -21.97 -3.79 -5.08
N PHE A 163 -22.67 -3.29 -6.11
CA PHE A 163 -23.39 -2.02 -6.12
C PHE A 163 -24.83 -2.20 -5.64
N ASP A 164 -25.22 -1.42 -4.66
CA ASP A 164 -26.61 -1.24 -4.23
C ASP A 164 -27.03 0.18 -4.64
N PHE A 165 -27.51 0.32 -5.88
CA PHE A 165 -27.86 1.62 -6.45
C PHE A 165 -29.03 2.27 -5.73
N SER A 166 -29.98 1.48 -5.21
CA SER A 166 -31.13 1.99 -4.47
C SER A 166 -30.74 2.66 -3.15
N ARG A 167 -29.71 2.11 -2.49
CA ARG A 167 -29.16 2.64 -1.23
C ARG A 167 -27.91 3.50 -1.43
N GLN A 168 -27.55 3.80 -2.68
CA GLN A 168 -26.35 4.57 -3.04
C GLN A 168 -25.10 4.05 -2.34
N SER A 169 -24.89 2.74 -2.36
CA SER A 169 -23.80 2.14 -1.59
C SER A 169 -23.06 1.06 -2.36
N LEU A 170 -21.80 0.88 -2.00
CA LEU A 170 -20.87 -0.05 -2.60
C LEU A 170 -20.27 -0.95 -1.53
N SER A 171 -20.36 -2.27 -1.73
CA SER A 171 -19.81 -3.29 -0.83
C SER A 171 -18.40 -3.66 -1.26
N ILE A 172 -17.45 -3.64 -0.33
CA ILE A 172 -16.05 -3.98 -0.56
C ILE A 172 -15.71 -5.15 0.36
N SER A 173 -15.66 -6.37 -0.19
CA SER A 173 -15.48 -7.61 0.60
C SER A 173 -14.37 -8.50 0.08
N LYS A 174 -13.82 -8.21 -1.12
CA LYS A 174 -12.86 -9.05 -1.82
C LYS A 174 -11.78 -8.22 -2.52
N THR A 175 -10.73 -8.88 -2.97
CA THR A 175 -9.64 -8.29 -3.76
C THR A 175 -9.32 -9.18 -4.96
N TRP A 176 -8.73 -8.61 -6.00
CA TRP A 176 -8.25 -9.34 -7.16
C TRP A 176 -6.76 -9.60 -7.07
N ASP A 177 -6.34 -10.84 -7.32
CA ASP A 177 -4.93 -11.21 -7.38
C ASP A 177 -4.31 -10.89 -8.75
N TYR A 178 -4.08 -9.63 -9.02
CA TYR A 178 -3.47 -9.18 -10.27
C TYR A 178 -1.98 -9.56 -10.42
N LYS A 179 -1.33 -10.01 -9.34
CA LYS A 179 0.09 -10.44 -9.36
C LYS A 179 0.23 -11.92 -9.65
N GLY A 180 -0.53 -12.76 -8.94
CA GLY A 180 -0.53 -14.22 -9.11
C GLY A 180 -1.53 -14.73 -10.13
N ASN A 181 -2.47 -13.87 -10.56
CA ASN A 181 -3.56 -14.21 -11.48
C ASN A 181 -4.45 -15.37 -11.00
N SER A 182 -4.62 -15.48 -9.66
CA SER A 182 -5.44 -16.53 -9.03
C SER A 182 -6.91 -16.15 -8.84
N GLY A 183 -7.34 -15.00 -9.37
CA GLY A 183 -8.73 -14.55 -9.29
C GLY A 183 -9.06 -13.79 -8.01
N PHE A 184 -10.26 -14.01 -7.46
CA PHE A 184 -10.72 -13.38 -6.24
C PHE A 184 -9.98 -13.90 -5.00
N LEU A 185 -9.57 -12.98 -4.14
CA LEU A 185 -8.97 -13.27 -2.84
C LEU A 185 -9.74 -12.54 -1.73
N PRO A 186 -9.71 -13.04 -0.49
CA PRO A 186 -10.20 -12.30 0.66
C PRO A 186 -9.39 -11.01 0.86
N THR A 187 -10.02 -10.01 1.47
CA THR A 187 -9.34 -8.78 1.85
C THR A 187 -8.17 -9.05 2.82
N LYS A 188 -7.24 -8.10 2.92
CA LYS A 188 -6.05 -8.27 3.78
C LYS A 188 -6.40 -8.37 5.26
N ASN A 189 -7.39 -7.59 5.72
CA ASN A 189 -7.80 -7.49 7.12
C ASN A 189 -9.34 -7.43 7.20
N LYS A 190 -9.91 -7.81 8.34
CA LYS A 190 -11.36 -7.69 8.61
C LYS A 190 -11.88 -6.27 8.40
N SER A 191 -11.13 -5.24 8.81
CA SER A 191 -11.46 -3.82 8.62
C SER A 191 -11.52 -3.37 7.16
N SER A 192 -10.96 -4.14 6.23
CA SER A 192 -11.06 -3.88 4.80
C SER A 192 -12.42 -4.27 4.22
N VAL A 193 -13.15 -5.19 4.89
CA VAL A 193 -14.55 -5.50 4.54
C VAL A 193 -15.41 -4.34 5.05
N ARG A 194 -16.06 -3.64 4.13
CA ARG A 194 -16.84 -2.45 4.45
C ARG A 194 -17.86 -2.13 3.37
N LYS A 195 -18.88 -1.37 3.74
CA LYS A 195 -19.85 -0.74 2.84
C LYS A 195 -19.64 0.78 2.88
N ILE A 196 -19.55 1.40 1.73
CA ILE A 196 -19.35 2.86 1.61
C ILE A 196 -20.48 3.49 0.83
N GLN A 197 -20.87 4.71 1.19
CA GLN A 197 -21.80 5.51 0.39
C GLN A 197 -21.08 6.09 -0.82
N ILE A 198 -21.78 6.14 -1.96
CA ILE A 198 -21.35 6.77 -3.20
C ILE A 198 -22.32 7.87 -3.59
N ASP A 199 -21.80 8.92 -4.23
CA ASP A 199 -22.62 10.05 -4.65
C ASP A 199 -23.56 9.67 -5.80
N TRP A 200 -24.66 10.43 -5.94
CA TRP A 200 -25.71 10.14 -6.90
C TRP A 200 -25.22 10.13 -8.37
N GLN A 201 -24.23 10.97 -8.72
CA GLN A 201 -23.65 10.97 -10.06
C GLN A 201 -22.92 9.65 -10.34
N THR A 202 -22.14 9.18 -9.39
CA THR A 202 -21.47 7.85 -9.47
C THR A 202 -22.53 6.75 -9.59
N VAL A 203 -23.64 6.84 -8.84
CA VAL A 203 -24.77 5.88 -8.94
C VAL A 203 -25.32 5.84 -10.37
N VAL A 204 -25.70 6.99 -10.94
CA VAL A 204 -26.27 7.06 -12.29
C VAL A 204 -25.29 6.53 -13.34
N GLN A 205 -24.04 7.01 -13.30
CA GLN A 205 -23.01 6.63 -14.26
C GLN A 205 -22.70 5.13 -14.22
N PHE A 206 -22.53 4.57 -13.02
CA PHE A 206 -22.20 3.15 -12.89
C PHE A 206 -23.39 2.23 -13.09
N SER A 207 -24.62 2.65 -12.78
CA SER A 207 -25.83 1.86 -13.07
C SER A 207 -25.99 1.61 -14.57
N GLU A 208 -25.67 2.60 -15.40
CA GLU A 208 -25.69 2.43 -16.86
C GLU A 208 -24.50 1.62 -17.37
N LEU A 209 -23.29 1.91 -16.86
CA LEU A 209 -22.06 1.22 -17.26
C LEU A 209 -22.11 -0.29 -17.02
N VAL A 210 -22.69 -0.73 -15.89
CA VAL A 210 -22.72 -2.16 -15.53
C VAL A 210 -23.95 -2.89 -16.06
N LYS A 211 -24.85 -2.18 -16.72
CA LYS A 211 -26.06 -2.76 -17.31
C LYS A 211 -25.69 -3.82 -18.36
N GLY A 212 -26.20 -5.01 -18.19
CA GLY A 212 -25.93 -6.14 -19.09
C GLY A 212 -24.57 -6.84 -18.83
N LEU A 213 -23.76 -6.40 -17.87
CA LEU A 213 -22.55 -7.12 -17.48
C LEU A 213 -22.88 -8.34 -16.60
N PRO A 214 -22.07 -9.41 -16.65
CA PRO A 214 -22.19 -10.56 -15.76
C PRO A 214 -22.11 -10.13 -14.29
N GLN A 215 -23.08 -10.56 -13.48
CA GLN A 215 -23.24 -10.08 -12.10
C GLN A 215 -22.10 -10.51 -11.16
N ASP A 216 -21.46 -11.64 -11.45
CA ASP A 216 -20.43 -12.28 -10.61
C ASP A 216 -19.00 -12.12 -11.15
N GLU A 217 -18.84 -11.48 -12.31
CA GLU A 217 -17.54 -11.25 -12.92
C GLU A 217 -17.00 -9.84 -12.60
N PRO A 218 -15.68 -9.68 -12.52
CA PRO A 218 -15.07 -8.39 -12.26
C PRO A 218 -15.30 -7.42 -13.43
N ILE A 219 -15.75 -6.20 -13.14
CA ILE A 219 -16.07 -5.18 -14.14
C ILE A 219 -14.85 -4.82 -14.99
N PHE A 220 -13.69 -4.66 -14.35
CA PHE A 220 -12.47 -4.12 -14.99
C PHE A 220 -11.46 -5.17 -15.40
N VAL A 221 -11.66 -6.44 -15.05
CA VAL A 221 -10.75 -7.52 -15.42
C VAL A 221 -11.44 -8.36 -16.49
N ARG A 222 -10.99 -8.20 -17.71
CA ARG A 222 -11.39 -9.04 -18.82
C ARG A 222 -10.46 -10.26 -18.90
N LYS A 223 -10.23 -10.84 -20.06
CA LYS A 223 -9.46 -12.08 -20.24
C LYS A 223 -7.97 -11.96 -19.95
N ASP A 224 -7.41 -10.75 -19.97
CA ASP A 224 -5.97 -10.53 -19.90
C ASP A 224 -5.49 -10.21 -18.49
N LYS A 225 -4.21 -10.51 -18.24
CA LYS A 225 -3.53 -10.16 -16.99
C LYS A 225 -3.45 -8.64 -16.84
N VAL A 226 -3.93 -8.12 -15.73
CA VAL A 226 -3.90 -6.69 -15.43
C VAL A 226 -2.59 -6.30 -14.74
N TYR A 227 -1.91 -5.30 -15.29
CA TYR A 227 -0.72 -4.71 -14.68
C TYR A 227 -1.05 -3.33 -14.09
N ASN A 228 -0.61 -3.11 -12.85
CA ASN A 228 -0.77 -1.81 -12.21
C ASN A 228 -0.05 -0.68 -12.99
N SER A 229 1.09 -0.99 -13.64
CA SER A 229 1.81 -0.06 -14.50
C SER A 229 0.93 0.47 -15.64
N THR A 230 0.16 -0.39 -16.31
CA THR A 230 -0.71 0.02 -17.41
C THR A 230 -1.70 1.10 -16.98
N VAL A 231 -2.37 0.92 -15.85
CA VAL A 231 -3.33 1.91 -15.35
C VAL A 231 -2.62 3.19 -14.87
N ASN A 232 -1.44 3.06 -14.25
CA ASN A 232 -0.64 4.22 -13.88
C ASN A 232 -0.13 5.01 -15.09
N ASP A 233 0.22 4.35 -16.20
CA ASP A 233 0.67 5.01 -17.43
C ASP A 233 -0.48 5.77 -18.09
N ILE A 234 -1.71 5.24 -18.05
CA ILE A 234 -2.92 5.93 -18.52
C ILE A 234 -3.19 7.16 -17.65
N LEU A 235 -3.20 7.00 -16.33
CA LEU A 235 -3.36 8.10 -15.39
C LEU A 235 -2.29 9.18 -15.59
N ALA A 236 -1.03 8.80 -15.77
CA ALA A 236 0.07 9.73 -16.01
C ALA A 236 -0.12 10.53 -17.31
N ARG A 237 -0.66 9.90 -18.38
CA ARG A 237 -1.01 10.60 -19.62
C ARG A 237 -2.09 11.65 -19.40
N HIS A 238 -3.16 11.31 -18.67
CA HIS A 238 -4.20 12.28 -18.31
C HIS A 238 -3.65 13.43 -17.48
N CYS A 239 -2.84 13.14 -16.45
CA CYS A 239 -2.21 14.19 -15.63
C CYS A 239 -1.37 15.14 -16.47
N LYS A 240 -0.52 14.61 -17.37
CA LYS A 240 0.30 15.42 -18.27
C LYS A 240 -0.53 16.25 -19.24
N LYS A 241 -1.55 15.65 -19.86
CA LYS A 241 -2.47 16.34 -20.77
C LYS A 241 -3.20 17.50 -20.09
N SER A 242 -3.55 17.33 -18.83
CA SER A 242 -4.24 18.34 -18.02
C SER A 242 -3.28 19.31 -17.31
N ASN A 243 -1.98 19.20 -17.53
CA ASN A 243 -0.94 20.02 -16.87
C ASN A 243 -1.04 20.02 -15.33
N ILE A 244 -1.32 18.86 -14.74
CA ILE A 244 -1.37 18.65 -13.30
C ILE A 244 -0.28 17.68 -12.85
N PRO A 245 0.06 17.64 -11.55
CA PRO A 245 1.06 16.72 -11.03
C PRO A 245 0.74 15.27 -11.34
N VAL A 246 1.75 14.51 -11.78
CA VAL A 246 1.61 13.08 -12.05
C VAL A 246 1.60 12.31 -10.74
N ILE A 247 0.48 11.62 -10.49
CA ILE A 247 0.31 10.74 -9.33
C ILE A 247 0.09 9.29 -9.78
N SER A 248 0.17 8.35 -8.83
CA SER A 248 -0.21 6.96 -9.06
C SER A 248 -1.69 6.73 -8.75
N VAL A 249 -2.24 5.58 -9.16
CA VAL A 249 -3.59 5.15 -8.76
C VAL A 249 -3.73 5.12 -7.22
N HIS A 250 -2.67 4.75 -6.50
CA HIS A 250 -2.68 4.86 -5.04
C HIS A 250 -2.70 6.31 -4.55
N GLY A 251 -2.15 7.23 -5.34
CA GLY A 251 -2.25 8.68 -5.11
C GLY A 251 -3.70 9.19 -5.18
N LEU A 252 -4.56 8.62 -6.04
CA LEU A 252 -6.00 8.96 -6.07
C LEU A 252 -6.68 8.65 -4.72
N ARG A 253 -6.31 7.54 -4.09
CA ARG A 253 -6.80 7.21 -2.74
C ARG A 253 -6.30 8.22 -1.70
N HIS A 254 -5.06 8.68 -1.81
CA HIS A 254 -4.55 9.77 -0.95
C HIS A 254 -5.31 11.07 -1.21
N THR A 255 -5.56 11.42 -2.48
CA THR A 255 -6.37 12.56 -2.88
C THR A 255 -7.77 12.50 -2.25
N HIS A 256 -8.45 11.36 -2.39
CA HIS A 256 -9.78 11.15 -1.79
C HIS A 256 -9.79 11.40 -0.28
N ALA A 257 -8.83 10.82 0.44
CA ALA A 257 -8.73 11.00 1.88
C ALA A 257 -8.42 12.45 2.27
N SER A 258 -7.49 13.09 1.58
CA SER A 258 -7.11 14.48 1.82
C SER A 258 -8.29 15.42 1.64
N LEU A 259 -9.05 15.26 0.56
CA LEU A 259 -10.23 16.10 0.28
C LEU A 259 -11.34 15.93 1.33
N LEU A 260 -11.56 14.69 1.82
CA LEU A 260 -12.53 14.47 2.89
C LEU A 260 -12.09 15.12 4.21
N LEU A 261 -10.81 15.03 4.55
CA LEU A 261 -10.27 15.71 5.74
C LEU A 261 -10.38 17.22 5.61
N PHE A 262 -10.02 17.81 4.47
CA PHE A 262 -10.18 19.25 4.22
C PHE A 262 -11.66 19.70 4.25
N ALA A 263 -12.58 18.81 3.89
CA ALA A 263 -14.02 19.05 4.03
C ALA A 263 -14.54 18.87 5.46
N GLY A 264 -13.68 18.65 6.46
CA GLY A 264 -14.05 18.52 7.88
C GLY A 264 -14.57 17.12 8.27
N VAL A 265 -14.43 16.10 7.39
CA VAL A 265 -14.82 14.73 7.75
C VAL A 265 -13.84 14.17 8.79
N SER A 266 -14.36 13.64 9.89
CA SER A 266 -13.53 13.13 10.99
C SER A 266 -12.55 12.04 10.53
N ILE A 267 -11.35 12.02 11.12
CA ILE A 267 -10.30 11.03 10.85
C ILE A 267 -10.83 9.60 11.00
N GLY A 268 -11.67 9.35 12.00
CA GLY A 268 -12.29 8.05 12.23
C GLY A 268 -13.21 7.61 11.08
N SER A 269 -13.99 8.54 10.52
CA SER A 269 -14.85 8.28 9.37
C SER A 269 -14.05 8.04 8.09
N VAL A 270 -12.99 8.83 7.86
CA VAL A 270 -12.07 8.60 6.73
C VAL A 270 -11.35 7.25 6.87
N ALA A 271 -10.87 6.90 8.07
CA ALA A 271 -10.22 5.61 8.32
C ALA A 271 -11.15 4.42 8.02
N ARG A 272 -12.41 4.47 8.50
CA ARG A 272 -13.44 3.45 8.20
C ARG A 272 -13.73 3.36 6.70
N ARG A 273 -13.95 4.51 6.03
CA ARG A 273 -14.20 4.56 4.59
C ARG A 273 -13.06 3.95 3.77
N LEU A 274 -11.82 4.21 4.17
CA LEU A 274 -10.64 3.65 3.53
C LEU A 274 -10.38 2.18 3.92
N GLY A 275 -10.96 1.66 4.99
CA GLY A 275 -10.68 0.32 5.49
C GLY A 275 -9.26 0.19 6.06
N HIS A 276 -8.85 1.16 6.87
CA HIS A 276 -7.64 1.08 7.67
C HIS A 276 -7.89 0.28 8.95
N ALA A 277 -6.95 -0.61 9.31
CA ALA A 277 -7.06 -1.42 10.52
C ALA A 277 -6.95 -0.57 11.81
N SER A 278 -6.30 0.58 11.73
CA SER A 278 -6.10 1.53 12.84
C SER A 278 -6.25 2.96 12.35
N MET A 279 -6.88 3.80 13.16
CA MET A 279 -6.91 5.26 12.95
C MET A 279 -5.51 5.87 12.91
N THR A 280 -4.57 5.30 13.68
CA THR A 280 -3.17 5.72 13.69
C THR A 280 -2.54 5.68 12.29
N THR A 281 -2.94 4.74 11.44
CA THR A 281 -2.47 4.68 10.05
C THR A 281 -2.93 5.91 9.26
N THR A 282 -4.20 6.31 9.39
CA THR A 282 -4.73 7.51 8.75
C THR A 282 -4.06 8.75 9.32
N GLN A 283 -3.98 8.86 10.64
CA GLN A 283 -3.37 10.00 11.33
C GLN A 283 -1.91 10.20 10.89
N LYS A 284 -1.06 9.16 10.95
CA LYS A 284 0.33 9.27 10.51
C LYS A 284 0.49 9.62 9.04
N THR A 285 -0.41 9.13 8.19
CA THR A 285 -0.33 9.38 6.74
C THR A 285 -0.71 10.82 6.39
N TYR A 286 -1.69 11.39 7.11
CA TYR A 286 -2.27 12.70 6.82
C TYR A 286 -1.98 13.73 7.92
N LEU A 287 -0.95 13.50 8.74
CA LEU A 287 -0.59 14.36 9.88
C LEU A 287 -0.40 15.83 9.48
N HIS A 288 0.19 16.08 8.31
CA HIS A 288 0.40 17.43 7.79
C HIS A 288 -0.92 18.16 7.49
N ILE A 289 -1.94 17.46 6.99
CA ILE A 289 -3.28 18.03 6.76
C ILE A 289 -3.98 18.27 8.09
N ILE A 290 -3.82 17.37 9.04
CA ILE A 290 -4.42 17.50 10.37
C ILE A 290 -3.88 18.74 11.08
N HIS A 291 -2.57 18.98 11.04
CA HIS A 291 -1.97 20.21 11.61
C HIS A 291 -2.42 21.49 10.90
N GLU A 292 -2.65 21.42 9.58
CA GLU A 292 -3.18 22.59 8.86
C GLU A 292 -4.62 22.90 9.27
N LEU A 293 -5.45 21.88 9.50
CA LEU A 293 -6.81 22.03 10.02
C LEU A 293 -6.83 22.48 11.49
N GLU A 294 -5.94 21.95 12.34
CA GLU A 294 -5.81 22.36 13.75
C GLU A 294 -5.55 23.88 13.87
N ASN A 295 -4.75 24.45 12.96
CA ASN A 295 -4.52 25.89 12.94
C ASN A 295 -5.79 26.69 12.57
N GLN A 296 -6.66 26.15 11.71
CA GLN A 296 -7.96 26.76 11.41
C GLN A 296 -8.96 26.57 12.55
N ASP A 297 -8.90 25.46 13.26
CA ASP A 297 -9.77 25.15 14.40
C ASP A 297 -9.51 26.09 15.58
N VAL A 298 -8.29 26.59 15.78
CA VAL A 298 -7.97 27.57 16.83
C VAL A 298 -8.83 28.84 16.67
N ASP A 299 -8.97 29.35 15.44
CA ASP A 299 -9.80 30.53 15.17
C ASP A 299 -11.29 30.24 15.42
N LEU A 300 -11.75 29.04 15.08
CA LEU A 300 -13.14 28.61 15.35
C LEU A 300 -13.39 28.46 16.84
N VAL A 301 -12.47 27.90 17.60
CA VAL A 301 -12.55 27.77 19.07
C VAL A 301 -12.62 29.17 19.70
N MET A 302 -11.74 30.09 19.30
CA MET A 302 -11.72 31.44 19.84
C MET A 302 -13.01 32.18 19.53
N ARG A 303 -13.55 32.07 18.31
CA ARG A 303 -14.86 32.66 17.95
C ARG A 303 -16.00 32.03 18.74
N SER A 304 -16.02 30.72 18.92
CA SER A 304 -17.05 30.00 19.68
C SER A 304 -17.03 30.42 21.15
N LEU A 305 -15.84 30.54 21.75
CA LEU A 305 -15.71 31.00 23.16
C LEU A 305 -16.10 32.46 23.31
N SER A 306 -15.75 33.35 22.36
CA SER A 306 -16.15 34.77 22.41
C SER A 306 -17.64 34.98 22.20
N SER A 307 -18.36 34.04 21.62
CA SER A 307 -19.82 34.10 21.46
C SER A 307 -20.61 33.68 22.70
N LEU A 308 -19.92 33.15 23.72
CA LEU A 308 -20.52 32.75 25.02
C LEU A 308 -20.50 33.89 26.07
N SER A 309 -19.89 35.02 25.72
CA SER A 309 -19.86 36.24 26.54
C SER A 309 -20.88 37.28 26.01
#